data_eb4ede31b299ebdd1d4fcd8b3cdaa289
#
_entry.id   eb4ede31b299ebdd1d4fcd8b3cdaa289
#
_cell.length_a   1.000
_cell.length_b   1.000
_cell.length_c   1.000
_cell.angle_alpha   90.00
_cell.angle_beta   90.00
_cell.angle_gamma   90.00
#
_symmetry.space_group_name_H-M   'P 1'
#
loop_
_entity.id
_entity.type
_entity.pdbx_description
1 polymer ?
#
loop_
_entity_poly.entity_id
_entity_poly.type
_entity_poly.pdbx_seq_one_letter_code
_entity_poly.pdbx_strand_id
1 'polypeptide(L)'
;MDASQRLNAAASFILQSPPGEINDVISDLRTIVNDDDALQEGIQSSLEKYNQEQFVCVTVPGHEHQVIVSSAGLIPESGRFLDPRTKTSFVFDHLTLTASEPEPVEVDAESEPFRSALEESTLKYLADYFQEGVGSVFALNPNTFVIQIVANKYNPQNFWSGRWRSEYTIDLEKGEISGKAFVNVHYYEQGNVQLQTVYTPTFSLPTGLTPSSAPKILAIIGEKEGEHERALSDAYTDLGETTFKSLRRALPLTRQKLDWDKVLGYKLGAELAANRGAFGTA
;
A
#
# COMPACT_ATOMS: atom_id res chain seq x y z
N MET A 1 14.17 -27.99 -8.70
CA MET A 1 12.92 -27.24 -8.78
C MET A 1 12.34 -27.46 -10.15
N ASP A 2 11.13 -27.97 -10.26
CA ASP A 2 10.44 -28.08 -11.54
C ASP A 2 9.90 -26.72 -12.00
N ALA A 3 9.38 -26.61 -13.24
CA ALA A 3 8.90 -25.36 -13.79
C ALA A 3 7.73 -24.76 -12.96
N SER A 4 6.79 -25.60 -12.49
CA SER A 4 5.67 -25.18 -11.66
C SER A 4 6.12 -24.61 -10.30
N GLN A 5 7.10 -25.24 -9.67
CA GLN A 5 7.67 -24.75 -8.41
C GLN A 5 8.37 -23.40 -8.59
N ARG A 6 9.04 -23.18 -9.72
CA ARG A 6 9.67 -21.89 -10.03
C ARG A 6 8.63 -20.78 -10.23
N LEU A 7 7.55 -21.07 -10.94
CA LEU A 7 6.46 -20.11 -11.16
C LEU A 7 5.73 -19.77 -9.85
N ASN A 8 5.46 -20.76 -9.00
CA ASN A 8 4.86 -20.51 -7.68
C ASN A 8 5.77 -19.66 -6.77
N ALA A 9 7.08 -19.87 -6.83
CA ALA A 9 8.02 -19.01 -6.12
C ALA A 9 8.03 -17.59 -6.67
N ALA A 10 8.04 -17.43 -7.99
CA ALA A 10 7.95 -16.12 -8.66
C ALA A 10 6.68 -15.37 -8.25
N ALA A 11 5.53 -16.06 -8.27
CA ALA A 11 4.26 -15.51 -7.80
C ALA A 11 4.31 -15.00 -6.35
N SER A 12 4.98 -15.75 -5.48
CA SER A 12 5.18 -15.35 -4.07
C SER A 12 6.04 -14.09 -3.94
N PHE A 13 7.10 -13.95 -4.73
CA PHE A 13 7.93 -12.73 -4.72
C PHE A 13 7.16 -11.50 -5.19
N ILE A 14 6.29 -11.64 -6.20
CA ILE A 14 5.43 -10.55 -6.66
C ILE A 14 4.53 -10.05 -5.54
N LEU A 15 3.83 -10.96 -4.84
CA LEU A 15 2.94 -10.61 -3.74
C LEU A 15 3.66 -9.94 -2.55
N GLN A 16 4.96 -10.19 -2.40
CA GLN A 16 5.78 -9.63 -1.33
C GLN A 16 6.63 -8.42 -1.78
N SER A 17 6.44 -7.95 -3.01
CA SER A 17 7.23 -6.84 -3.54
C SER A 17 7.14 -5.59 -2.66
N PRO A 18 8.29 -4.98 -2.32
CA PRO A 18 8.32 -3.74 -1.56
C PRO A 18 7.64 -2.58 -2.29
N PRO A 19 7.27 -1.51 -1.57
CA PRO A 19 6.72 -0.31 -2.17
C PRO A 19 7.63 0.27 -3.26
N GLY A 20 7.08 0.41 -4.48
CA GLY A 20 7.78 1.02 -5.62
C GLY A 20 8.68 0.08 -6.42
N GLU A 21 8.92 -1.16 -5.97
CA GLU A 21 9.93 -2.06 -6.55
C GLU A 21 9.36 -3.21 -7.39
N ILE A 22 8.05 -3.22 -7.66
CA ILE A 22 7.41 -4.32 -8.39
C ILE A 22 8.06 -4.58 -9.77
N ASN A 23 8.46 -3.53 -10.48
CA ASN A 23 9.08 -3.65 -11.80
C ASN A 23 10.48 -4.26 -11.71
N ASP A 24 11.25 -3.92 -10.67
CA ASP A 24 12.59 -4.49 -10.44
C ASP A 24 12.46 -5.97 -10.07
N VAL A 25 11.50 -6.33 -9.21
CA VAL A 25 11.20 -7.73 -8.88
C VAL A 25 10.80 -8.52 -10.13
N ILE A 26 9.94 -8.00 -11.00
CA ILE A 26 9.57 -8.67 -12.26
C ILE A 26 10.80 -8.84 -13.16
N SER A 27 11.66 -7.84 -13.27
CA SER A 27 12.89 -7.90 -14.06
C SER A 27 13.84 -8.98 -13.56
N ASP A 28 14.01 -9.09 -12.25
CA ASP A 28 14.83 -10.14 -11.63
C ASP A 28 14.22 -11.53 -11.85
N LEU A 29 12.90 -11.67 -11.72
CA LEU A 29 12.19 -12.92 -11.96
C LEU A 29 12.33 -13.39 -13.42
N ARG A 30 12.30 -12.48 -14.41
CA ARG A 30 12.55 -12.81 -15.82
C ARG A 30 13.94 -13.45 -15.99
N THR A 31 14.94 -12.92 -15.32
CA THR A 31 16.31 -13.43 -15.37
C THR A 31 16.42 -14.83 -14.71
N ILE A 32 15.71 -15.05 -13.60
CA ILE A 32 15.75 -16.29 -12.83
C ILE A 32 14.95 -17.41 -13.52
N VAL A 33 13.75 -17.09 -14.01
CA VAL A 33 12.88 -18.09 -14.67
C VAL A 33 13.40 -18.43 -16.06
N ASN A 34 13.91 -17.42 -16.79
CA ASN A 34 14.45 -17.52 -18.15
C ASN A 34 13.47 -18.15 -19.17
N ASP A 35 12.20 -17.85 -19.00
CA ASP A 35 11.09 -18.24 -19.87
C ASP A 35 9.99 -17.18 -19.71
N ASP A 36 9.99 -16.19 -20.61
CA ASP A 36 9.12 -15.01 -20.50
C ASP A 36 7.65 -15.36 -20.69
N ASP A 37 7.33 -16.29 -21.60
CA ASP A 37 5.94 -16.68 -21.87
C ASP A 37 5.33 -17.43 -20.68
N ALA A 38 6.05 -18.42 -20.15
CA ALA A 38 5.63 -19.16 -18.97
C ALA A 38 5.54 -18.25 -17.74
N LEU A 39 6.46 -17.29 -17.59
CA LEU A 39 6.41 -16.32 -16.49
C LEU A 39 5.18 -15.42 -16.60
N GLN A 40 4.93 -14.84 -17.77
CA GLN A 40 3.79 -13.95 -17.98
C GLN A 40 2.45 -14.64 -17.67
N GLU A 41 2.24 -15.86 -18.16
CA GLU A 41 1.06 -16.65 -17.82
C GLU A 41 0.99 -16.99 -16.31
N GLY A 42 2.12 -17.42 -15.74
CA GLY A 42 2.17 -17.93 -14.36
C GLY A 42 2.02 -16.86 -13.27
N ILE A 43 2.32 -15.59 -13.57
CA ILE A 43 2.25 -14.50 -12.58
C ILE A 43 1.02 -13.61 -12.73
N GLN A 44 0.23 -13.74 -13.79
CA GLN A 44 -0.90 -12.84 -14.09
C GLN A 44 -1.88 -12.74 -12.93
N SER A 45 -2.30 -13.86 -12.36
CA SER A 45 -3.21 -13.86 -11.20
C SER A 45 -2.60 -13.22 -9.95
N SER A 46 -1.29 -13.34 -9.78
CA SER A 46 -0.58 -12.72 -8.65
C SER A 46 -0.40 -11.22 -8.85
N LEU A 47 -0.18 -10.76 -10.08
CA LEU A 47 -0.17 -9.34 -10.42
C LEU A 47 -1.55 -8.72 -10.23
N GLU A 48 -2.61 -9.39 -10.68
CA GLU A 48 -3.99 -8.94 -10.45
C GLU A 48 -4.27 -8.77 -8.96
N LYS A 49 -3.98 -9.81 -8.17
CA LYS A 49 -4.13 -9.77 -6.72
C LYS A 49 -3.28 -8.67 -6.08
N TYR A 50 -2.01 -8.57 -6.44
CA TYR A 50 -1.11 -7.53 -5.94
C TYR A 50 -1.65 -6.13 -6.24
N ASN A 51 -2.04 -5.87 -7.48
CA ASN A 51 -2.51 -4.55 -7.89
C ASN A 51 -3.81 -4.15 -7.17
N GLN A 52 -4.73 -5.09 -6.98
CA GLN A 52 -5.96 -4.83 -6.24
C GLN A 52 -5.71 -4.63 -4.75
N GLU A 53 -4.87 -5.47 -4.11
CA GLU A 53 -4.54 -5.35 -2.68
C GLU A 53 -3.68 -4.11 -2.37
N GLN A 54 -2.86 -3.69 -3.31
CA GLN A 54 -2.02 -2.50 -3.18
C GLN A 54 -2.72 -1.22 -3.67
N PHE A 55 -3.98 -1.31 -4.09
CA PHE A 55 -4.78 -0.18 -4.56
C PHE A 55 -4.03 0.66 -5.60
N VAL A 56 -3.61 -0.01 -6.68
CA VAL A 56 -2.88 0.65 -7.76
C VAL A 56 -3.77 1.73 -8.36
N CYS A 57 -3.21 2.92 -8.56
CA CYS A 57 -3.91 4.04 -9.15
C CYS A 57 -3.56 4.18 -10.62
N VAL A 58 -4.56 4.45 -11.44
CA VAL A 58 -4.42 4.62 -12.89
C VAL A 58 -5.20 5.84 -13.36
N THR A 59 -4.71 6.52 -14.39
CA THR A 59 -5.45 7.57 -15.09
C THR A 59 -6.20 6.95 -16.25
N VAL A 60 -7.52 7.07 -16.25
CA VAL A 60 -8.39 6.58 -17.35
C VAL A 60 -8.30 7.57 -18.52
N PRO A 61 -8.21 7.10 -19.77
CA PRO A 61 -8.18 8.00 -20.93
C PRO A 61 -9.37 8.98 -20.94
N GLY A 62 -9.07 10.27 -21.07
CA GLY A 62 -10.05 11.36 -21.03
C GLY A 62 -10.41 11.87 -19.64
N HIS A 63 -9.84 11.34 -18.57
CA HIS A 63 -10.04 11.82 -17.20
C HIS A 63 -8.77 12.49 -16.67
N GLU A 64 -8.94 13.51 -15.80
CA GLU A 64 -7.83 14.27 -15.21
C GLU A 64 -7.39 13.70 -13.85
N HIS A 65 -8.21 12.85 -13.23
CA HIS A 65 -7.94 12.27 -11.92
C HIS A 65 -7.51 10.81 -12.03
N GLN A 66 -6.88 10.31 -10.98
CA GLN A 66 -6.54 8.90 -10.85
C GLN A 66 -7.69 8.13 -10.22
N VAL A 67 -7.85 6.88 -10.64
CA VAL A 67 -8.84 5.91 -10.14
C VAL A 67 -8.12 4.76 -9.46
N ILE A 68 -8.69 4.28 -8.37
CA ILE A 68 -8.15 3.13 -7.60
C ILE A 68 -8.63 1.83 -8.23
N VAL A 69 -7.69 0.96 -8.57
CA VAL A 69 -7.96 -0.42 -9.01
C VAL A 69 -8.02 -1.32 -7.78
N SER A 70 -9.22 -1.81 -7.47
CA SER A 70 -9.47 -2.64 -6.29
C SER A 70 -10.67 -3.57 -6.49
N SER A 71 -10.83 -4.53 -5.60
CA SER A 71 -12.00 -5.42 -5.61
C SER A 71 -13.33 -4.68 -5.42
N ALA A 72 -13.34 -3.53 -4.71
CA ALA A 72 -14.55 -2.72 -4.53
C ALA A 72 -15.01 -2.03 -5.82
N GLY A 73 -14.08 -1.75 -6.74
CA GLY A 73 -14.37 -1.18 -8.05
C GLY A 73 -14.52 -2.23 -9.17
N LEU A 74 -14.29 -3.52 -8.90
CA LEU A 74 -14.41 -4.58 -9.90
C LEU A 74 -15.88 -4.86 -10.20
N ILE A 75 -16.23 -4.90 -11.48
CA ILE A 75 -17.53 -5.34 -11.99
C ILE A 75 -17.39 -6.81 -12.38
N PRO A 76 -17.88 -7.76 -11.55
CA PRO A 76 -17.55 -9.19 -11.71
C PRO A 76 -17.99 -9.79 -13.05
N GLU A 77 -19.12 -9.32 -13.59
CA GLU A 77 -19.71 -9.85 -14.82
C GLU A 77 -18.87 -9.55 -16.07
N SER A 78 -18.14 -8.43 -16.06
CA SER A 78 -17.34 -7.97 -17.21
C SER A 78 -15.83 -8.01 -16.96
N GLY A 79 -15.37 -8.13 -15.70
CA GLY A 79 -13.98 -8.01 -15.33
C GLY A 79 -13.42 -6.58 -15.48
N ARG A 80 -14.31 -5.58 -15.71
CA ARG A 80 -13.95 -4.16 -15.84
C ARG A 80 -13.91 -3.50 -14.47
N PHE A 81 -13.22 -2.39 -14.35
CA PHE A 81 -13.18 -1.58 -13.13
C PHE A 81 -14.03 -0.32 -13.29
N LEU A 82 -14.64 0.13 -12.20
CA LEU A 82 -15.50 1.29 -12.15
C LEU A 82 -14.71 2.52 -11.66
N ASP A 83 -14.80 3.62 -12.39
CA ASP A 83 -14.60 4.96 -11.86
C ASP A 83 -15.95 5.50 -11.35
N PRO A 84 -16.18 5.51 -10.03
CA PRO A 84 -17.47 5.93 -9.49
C PRO A 84 -17.72 7.44 -9.65
N ARG A 85 -16.65 8.25 -9.82
CA ARG A 85 -16.75 9.71 -9.96
C ARG A 85 -17.35 10.11 -11.31
N THR A 86 -16.86 9.51 -12.39
CA THR A 86 -17.32 9.79 -13.73
C THR A 86 -18.38 8.81 -14.22
N LYS A 87 -18.70 7.78 -13.42
CA LYS A 87 -19.64 6.71 -13.79
C LYS A 87 -19.20 6.00 -15.07
N THR A 88 -17.93 5.66 -15.12
CA THR A 88 -17.28 5.05 -16.28
C THR A 88 -16.63 3.74 -15.89
N SER A 89 -16.84 2.68 -16.65
CA SER A 89 -16.05 1.45 -16.52
C SER A 89 -14.90 1.46 -17.50
N PHE A 90 -13.81 0.76 -17.15
CA PHE A 90 -12.63 0.64 -18.01
C PHE A 90 -12.00 -0.75 -17.87
N VAL A 91 -11.25 -1.16 -18.89
CA VAL A 91 -10.39 -2.34 -18.85
C VAL A 91 -9.04 -1.94 -18.25
N PHE A 92 -8.52 -2.73 -17.33
CA PHE A 92 -7.22 -2.51 -16.73
C PHE A 92 -6.26 -3.66 -17.04
N ASP A 93 -5.11 -3.33 -17.62
CA ASP A 93 -4.02 -4.28 -17.85
C ASP A 93 -3.10 -4.31 -16.63
N HIS A 94 -3.10 -5.43 -15.93
CA HIS A 94 -2.34 -5.62 -14.70
C HIS A 94 -0.83 -5.69 -14.88
N LEU A 95 -0.35 -5.96 -16.10
CA LEU A 95 1.08 -6.02 -16.40
C LEU A 95 1.64 -4.64 -16.77
N THR A 96 0.93 -3.93 -17.66
CA THR A 96 1.37 -2.60 -18.14
C THR A 96 0.88 -1.46 -17.26
N LEU A 97 -0.02 -1.74 -16.30
CA LEU A 97 -0.67 -0.77 -15.42
C LEU A 97 -1.39 0.35 -16.18
N THR A 98 -2.05 0.00 -17.29
CA THR A 98 -2.75 0.95 -18.15
C THR A 98 -4.25 0.70 -18.17
N ALA A 99 -5.03 1.78 -18.24
CA ALA A 99 -6.48 1.74 -18.45
C ALA A 99 -6.81 1.98 -19.91
N SER A 100 -7.85 1.29 -20.39
CA SER A 100 -8.33 1.41 -21.77
C SER A 100 -9.85 1.24 -21.84
N GLU A 101 -10.42 1.51 -22.99
CA GLU A 101 -11.83 1.27 -23.32
C GLU A 101 -12.81 1.86 -22.28
N PRO A 102 -12.78 3.19 -22.00
CA PRO A 102 -13.74 3.79 -21.10
C PRO A 102 -15.16 3.73 -21.66
N GLU A 103 -16.11 3.23 -20.86
CA GLU A 103 -17.52 3.12 -21.24
C GLU A 103 -18.43 3.64 -20.12
N PRO A 104 -19.50 4.40 -20.43
CA PRO A 104 -20.45 4.85 -19.43
C PRO A 104 -21.14 3.67 -18.73
N VAL A 105 -21.38 3.79 -17.44
CA VAL A 105 -22.10 2.81 -16.62
C VAL A 105 -23.28 3.48 -15.91
N GLU A 106 -24.43 2.81 -15.93
CA GLU A 106 -25.55 3.23 -15.09
C GLU A 106 -25.27 2.89 -13.64
N VAL A 107 -25.42 3.88 -12.76
CA VAL A 107 -25.27 3.71 -11.31
C VAL A 107 -26.64 3.67 -10.64
N ASP A 108 -26.72 3.01 -9.51
CA ASP A 108 -27.94 2.97 -8.71
C ASP A 108 -28.32 4.37 -8.20
N ALA A 109 -29.52 4.83 -8.58
CA ALA A 109 -30.02 6.16 -8.24
C ALA A 109 -30.33 6.33 -6.74
N GLU A 110 -30.54 5.24 -6.00
CA GLU A 110 -30.85 5.28 -4.56
C GLU A 110 -29.59 5.55 -3.74
N SER A 111 -28.49 4.90 -4.07
CA SER A 111 -27.20 5.00 -3.37
C SER A 111 -26.40 6.26 -3.76
N GLU A 112 -26.57 6.76 -4.97
CA GLU A 112 -25.72 7.81 -5.54
C GLU A 112 -25.68 9.13 -4.73
N PRO A 113 -26.78 9.64 -4.16
CA PRO A 113 -26.72 10.87 -3.35
C PRO A 113 -25.84 10.73 -2.11
N PHE A 114 -25.85 9.57 -1.44
CA PHE A 114 -25.01 9.33 -0.28
C PHE A 114 -23.57 9.06 -0.69
N ARG A 115 -23.35 8.26 -1.73
CA ARG A 115 -22.03 7.99 -2.31
C ARG A 115 -21.32 9.29 -2.70
N SER A 116 -22.00 10.15 -3.45
CA SER A 116 -21.45 11.43 -3.91
C SER A 116 -21.08 12.37 -2.76
N ALA A 117 -21.92 12.44 -1.72
CA ALA A 117 -21.63 13.23 -0.53
C ALA A 117 -20.42 12.70 0.25
N LEU A 118 -20.28 11.36 0.35
CA LEU A 118 -19.09 10.73 0.92
C LEU A 118 -17.85 11.03 0.09
N GLU A 119 -17.94 10.99 -1.22
CA GLU A 119 -16.83 11.29 -2.12
C GLU A 119 -16.34 12.73 -1.97
N GLU A 120 -17.26 13.71 -1.99
CA GLU A 120 -16.91 15.11 -1.78
C GLU A 120 -16.18 15.31 -0.43
N SER A 121 -16.70 14.69 0.63
CA SER A 121 -16.10 14.75 1.96
C SER A 121 -14.74 14.05 2.01
N THR A 122 -14.57 12.93 1.30
CA THR A 122 -13.30 12.20 1.19
C THR A 122 -12.25 13.02 0.45
N LEU A 123 -12.62 13.68 -0.64
CA LEU A 123 -11.70 14.54 -1.38
C LEU A 123 -11.22 15.74 -0.56
N LYS A 124 -12.12 16.30 0.25
CA LYS A 124 -11.75 17.37 1.19
C LYS A 124 -10.81 16.86 2.28
N TYR A 125 -11.11 15.70 2.85
CA TYR A 125 -10.25 15.03 3.82
C TYR A 125 -8.85 14.74 3.26
N LEU A 126 -8.76 14.28 2.02
CA LEU A 126 -7.48 14.07 1.33
C LEU A 126 -6.69 15.38 1.18
N ALA A 127 -7.34 16.45 0.76
CA ALA A 127 -6.68 17.75 0.60
C ALA A 127 -6.08 18.27 1.90
N ASP A 128 -6.71 17.97 3.03
CA ASP A 128 -6.28 18.42 4.37
C ASP A 128 -5.15 17.53 4.94
N TYR A 129 -5.14 16.21 4.68
CA TYR A 129 -4.28 15.26 5.39
C TYR A 129 -3.34 14.45 4.51
N PHE A 130 -3.68 14.21 3.23
CA PHE A 130 -2.91 13.36 2.32
C PHE A 130 -2.51 14.13 1.06
N GLN A 131 -1.38 14.79 1.11
CA GLN A 131 -0.84 15.47 -0.06
C GLN A 131 -0.66 14.48 -1.23
N GLU A 132 -1.22 14.80 -2.40
CA GLU A 132 -1.24 13.91 -3.58
C GLU A 132 -1.96 12.57 -3.36
N GLY A 133 -2.80 12.48 -2.33
CA GLY A 133 -3.61 11.29 -2.07
C GLY A 133 -4.70 11.07 -3.12
N VAL A 134 -5.01 9.80 -3.37
CA VAL A 134 -6.12 9.40 -4.25
C VAL A 134 -7.21 8.75 -3.40
N GLY A 135 -8.47 9.13 -3.63
CA GLY A 135 -9.61 8.54 -2.95
C GLY A 135 -10.71 8.15 -3.92
N SER A 136 -11.37 7.06 -3.61
CA SER A 136 -12.56 6.59 -4.32
C SER A 136 -13.63 6.15 -3.33
N VAL A 137 -14.89 6.34 -3.70
CA VAL A 137 -16.04 5.91 -2.90
C VAL A 137 -16.96 5.08 -3.77
N PHE A 138 -17.11 3.82 -3.38
CA PHE A 138 -17.97 2.85 -4.06
C PHE A 138 -19.24 2.60 -3.26
N ALA A 139 -20.38 2.44 -3.94
CA ALA A 139 -21.61 1.91 -3.37
C ALA A 139 -21.67 0.41 -3.69
N LEU A 140 -21.67 -0.45 -2.68
CA LEU A 140 -21.86 -1.89 -2.88
C LEU A 140 -23.34 -2.26 -2.95
N ASN A 141 -24.15 -1.50 -2.23
CA ASN A 141 -25.62 -1.56 -2.23
C ASN A 141 -26.15 -0.23 -1.65
N PRO A 142 -27.48 0.02 -1.60
CA PRO A 142 -28.04 1.29 -1.11
C PRO A 142 -27.61 1.70 0.30
N ASN A 143 -27.22 0.75 1.15
CA ASN A 143 -26.89 1.00 2.56
C ASN A 143 -25.42 0.70 2.91
N THR A 144 -24.61 0.25 1.93
CA THR A 144 -23.20 -0.10 2.18
C THR A 144 -22.27 0.61 1.21
N PHE A 145 -21.34 1.37 1.77
CA PHE A 145 -20.38 2.16 1.00
C PHE A 145 -18.95 1.80 1.40
N VAL A 146 -18.04 1.87 0.44
CA VAL A 146 -16.61 1.65 0.67
C VAL A 146 -15.84 2.91 0.30
N ILE A 147 -15.11 3.46 1.26
CA ILE A 147 -14.16 4.56 1.06
C ILE A 147 -12.77 3.93 0.98
N GLN A 148 -12.03 4.24 -0.07
CA GLN A 148 -10.63 3.85 -0.21
C GLN A 148 -9.74 5.08 -0.34
N ILE A 149 -8.61 5.07 0.36
CA ILE A 149 -7.61 6.13 0.37
C ILE A 149 -6.24 5.55 0.07
N VAL A 150 -5.55 6.16 -0.86
CA VAL A 150 -4.21 5.82 -1.29
C VAL A 150 -3.31 7.02 -1.13
N ALA A 151 -2.22 6.87 -0.39
CA ALA A 151 -1.16 7.87 -0.37
C ALA A 151 0.21 7.19 -0.51
N ASN A 152 1.06 7.80 -1.30
CA ASN A 152 2.44 7.35 -1.48
C ASN A 152 3.38 8.51 -1.12
N LYS A 153 4.46 8.16 -0.46
CA LYS A 153 5.53 9.10 -0.21
C LYS A 153 6.84 8.46 -0.64
N TYR A 154 7.51 9.05 -1.60
CA TYR A 154 8.69 8.49 -2.21
C TYR A 154 9.84 9.50 -2.16
N ASN A 155 10.98 9.09 -1.61
CA ASN A 155 12.17 9.91 -1.53
C ASN A 155 13.41 9.09 -1.91
N PRO A 156 13.72 8.97 -3.21
CA PRO A 156 14.86 8.17 -3.68
C PRO A 156 16.21 8.76 -3.27
N GLN A 157 16.29 10.05 -3.00
CA GLN A 157 17.54 10.70 -2.55
C GLN A 157 17.90 10.30 -1.12
N ASN A 158 16.91 9.97 -0.30
CA ASN A 158 17.08 9.50 1.08
C ASN A 158 16.78 8.00 1.23
N PHE A 159 16.67 7.27 0.11
CA PHE A 159 16.53 5.81 0.06
C PHE A 159 15.34 5.25 0.85
N TRP A 160 14.19 5.93 0.80
CA TRP A 160 12.98 5.39 1.42
C TRP A 160 11.73 5.62 0.57
N SER A 161 10.79 4.71 0.74
CA SER A 161 9.43 4.80 0.20
C SER A 161 8.42 4.42 1.26
N GLY A 162 7.26 5.04 1.22
CA GLY A 162 6.15 4.77 2.12
C GLY A 162 4.84 4.65 1.36
N ARG A 163 3.99 3.75 1.81
CA ARG A 163 2.62 3.57 1.33
C ARG A 163 1.65 3.61 2.49
N TRP A 164 0.57 4.36 2.29
CA TRP A 164 -0.66 4.29 3.08
C TRP A 164 -1.77 3.76 2.21
N ARG A 165 -2.50 2.79 2.69
CA ARG A 165 -3.69 2.22 2.06
C ARG A 165 -4.74 2.05 3.12
N SER A 166 -5.85 2.78 3.02
CA SER A 166 -6.97 2.54 3.92
C SER A 166 -8.25 2.27 3.15
N GLU A 167 -9.06 1.40 3.72
CA GLU A 167 -10.36 1.02 3.24
C GLU A 167 -11.33 1.00 4.42
N TYR A 168 -12.46 1.68 4.26
CA TYR A 168 -13.51 1.76 5.27
C TYR A 168 -14.83 1.36 4.65
N THR A 169 -15.42 0.28 5.16
CA THR A 169 -16.78 -0.13 4.82
C THR A 169 -17.74 0.49 5.80
N ILE A 170 -18.67 1.28 5.30
CA ILE A 170 -19.73 1.98 6.02
C ILE A 170 -21.02 1.19 5.83
N ASP A 171 -21.53 0.60 6.87
CA ASP A 171 -22.79 -0.14 6.89
C ASP A 171 -23.84 0.67 7.65
N LEU A 172 -24.76 1.29 6.90
CA LEU A 172 -25.80 2.15 7.47
C LEU A 172 -26.89 1.35 8.21
N GLU A 173 -27.10 0.09 7.82
CA GLU A 173 -28.09 -0.78 8.47
C GLU A 173 -27.59 -1.25 9.84
N LYS A 174 -26.33 -1.67 9.91
CA LYS A 174 -25.72 -2.05 11.17
C LYS A 174 -25.31 -0.85 12.04
N GLY A 175 -25.20 0.33 11.44
CA GLY A 175 -24.69 1.51 12.13
C GLY A 175 -23.22 1.36 12.52
N GLU A 176 -22.40 0.82 11.63
CA GLU A 176 -21.00 0.47 11.90
C GLU A 176 -20.09 0.87 10.75
N ILE A 177 -18.87 1.27 11.09
CA ILE A 177 -17.75 1.33 10.15
C ILE A 177 -16.74 0.25 10.52
N SER A 178 -16.38 -0.58 9.57
CA SER A 178 -15.22 -1.48 9.66
C SER A 178 -14.12 -0.97 8.73
N GLY A 179 -12.92 -0.87 9.26
CA GLY A 179 -11.78 -0.34 8.51
C GLY A 179 -10.60 -1.30 8.44
N LYS A 180 -9.74 -1.04 7.47
CA LYS A 180 -8.42 -1.63 7.36
C LYS A 180 -7.46 -0.57 6.84
N ALA A 181 -6.48 -0.20 7.65
CA ALA A 181 -5.38 0.65 7.20
C ALA A 181 -4.08 -0.16 7.15
N PHE A 182 -3.40 -0.10 6.05
CA PHE A 182 -2.13 -0.77 5.80
C PHE A 182 -1.06 0.26 5.55
N VAL A 183 -0.01 0.23 6.37
CA VAL A 183 1.17 1.08 6.24
C VAL A 183 2.36 0.19 5.91
N ASN A 184 3.04 0.51 4.83
CA ASN A 184 4.27 -0.16 4.44
C ASN A 184 5.35 0.90 4.14
N VAL A 185 6.47 0.82 4.87
CA VAL A 185 7.61 1.69 4.68
C VAL A 185 8.83 0.83 4.38
N HIS A 186 9.58 1.23 3.36
CA HIS A 186 10.80 0.58 2.95
C HIS A 186 11.97 1.57 2.98
N TYR A 187 13.04 1.22 3.67
CA TYR A 187 14.29 1.96 3.73
C TYR A 187 15.45 1.08 3.25
N TYR A 188 16.20 1.53 2.25
CA TYR A 188 17.12 0.69 1.49
C TYR A 188 18.54 1.26 1.28
N GLU A 189 18.95 2.30 2.03
CA GLU A 189 20.28 2.92 1.88
C GLU A 189 21.45 1.97 2.22
N GLN A 190 21.33 1.27 3.34
CA GLN A 190 22.41 0.40 3.86
C GLN A 190 21.92 -1.00 4.21
N GLY A 191 20.86 -1.42 3.58
CA GLY A 191 20.22 -2.70 3.82
C GLY A 191 18.78 -2.68 3.31
N ASN A 192 18.01 -3.65 3.72
CA ASN A 192 16.61 -3.77 3.39
C ASN A 192 15.82 -3.80 4.71
N VAL A 193 15.31 -2.65 5.12
CA VAL A 193 14.48 -2.54 6.33
C VAL A 193 13.06 -2.21 5.91
N GLN A 194 12.13 -3.09 6.24
CA GLN A 194 10.71 -2.89 5.97
C GLN A 194 9.92 -2.82 7.27
N LEU A 195 9.00 -1.87 7.31
CA LEU A 195 7.95 -1.82 8.30
C LEU A 195 6.63 -2.12 7.61
N GLN A 196 5.91 -3.09 8.10
CA GLN A 196 4.54 -3.38 7.69
C GLN A 196 3.65 -3.41 8.91
N THR A 197 2.59 -2.63 8.90
CA THR A 197 1.59 -2.63 9.97
C THR A 197 0.20 -2.60 9.39
N VAL A 198 -0.72 -3.31 10.04
CA VAL A 198 -2.13 -3.36 9.66
C VAL A 198 -2.95 -2.95 10.88
N TYR A 199 -3.84 -2.00 10.67
CA TYR A 199 -4.81 -1.54 11.65
C TYR A 199 -6.22 -1.86 11.16
N THR A 200 -6.98 -2.58 11.97
CA THR A 200 -8.35 -3.03 11.62
C THR A 200 -9.35 -2.51 12.63
N PRO A 201 -9.72 -1.21 12.55
CA PRO A 201 -10.69 -0.64 13.48
C PRO A 201 -12.12 -1.05 13.15
N THR A 202 -12.94 -1.11 14.19
CA THR A 202 -14.40 -1.17 14.08
C THR A 202 -14.99 -0.15 15.04
N PHE A 203 -15.91 0.69 14.59
CA PHE A 203 -16.54 1.71 15.41
C PHE A 203 -17.98 1.99 14.98
N SER A 204 -18.79 2.41 15.95
CA SER A 204 -20.22 2.65 15.73
C SER A 204 -20.47 3.99 15.05
N LEU A 205 -21.48 4.01 14.20
CA LEU A 205 -22.02 5.21 13.57
C LEU A 205 -23.21 5.77 14.37
N PRO A 206 -23.41 7.09 14.34
CA PRO A 206 -24.67 7.68 14.82
C PRO A 206 -25.87 7.14 14.01
N THR A 207 -27.03 7.09 14.61
CA THR A 207 -28.28 6.73 13.93
C THR A 207 -28.84 7.89 13.09
N GLY A 208 -29.61 7.57 12.05
CA GLY A 208 -30.32 8.57 11.25
C GLY A 208 -29.42 9.38 10.32
N LEU A 209 -28.39 8.73 9.78
CA LEU A 209 -27.47 9.36 8.83
C LEU A 209 -28.18 9.69 7.51
N THR A 210 -27.83 10.83 6.97
CA THR A 210 -28.28 11.34 5.69
C THR A 210 -27.04 11.74 4.86
N PRO A 211 -27.15 12.01 3.56
CA PRO A 211 -26.00 12.48 2.76
C PRO A 211 -25.26 13.69 3.39
N SER A 212 -25.98 14.59 4.05
CA SER A 212 -25.39 15.73 4.79
C SER A 212 -24.54 15.32 6.01
N SER A 213 -24.61 14.06 6.42
CA SER A 213 -23.79 13.52 7.53
C SER A 213 -22.39 13.05 7.08
N ALA A 214 -22.10 13.01 5.79
CA ALA A 214 -20.83 12.54 5.25
C ALA A 214 -19.59 13.21 5.89
N PRO A 215 -19.55 14.53 6.13
CA PRO A 215 -18.41 15.16 6.81
C PRO A 215 -18.18 14.64 8.24
N LYS A 216 -19.24 14.23 8.95
CA LYS A 216 -19.11 13.66 10.29
C LYS A 216 -18.53 12.25 10.25
N ILE A 217 -18.88 11.48 9.23
CA ILE A 217 -18.30 10.13 9.01
C ILE A 217 -16.81 10.25 8.78
N LEU A 218 -16.37 11.15 7.89
CA LEU A 218 -14.95 11.38 7.62
C LEU A 218 -14.22 11.95 8.85
N ALA A 219 -14.86 12.76 9.66
CA ALA A 219 -14.27 13.25 10.91
C ALA A 219 -14.01 12.10 11.91
N ILE A 220 -14.92 11.14 12.02
CA ILE A 220 -14.74 9.94 12.87
C ILE A 220 -13.57 9.09 12.34
N ILE A 221 -13.51 8.85 11.02
CA ILE A 221 -12.40 8.12 10.40
C ILE A 221 -11.08 8.83 10.69
N GLY A 222 -11.00 10.13 10.44
CA GLY A 222 -9.79 10.93 10.66
C GLY A 222 -9.33 10.96 12.12
N GLU A 223 -10.25 11.00 13.08
CA GLU A 223 -9.93 10.88 14.50
C GLU A 223 -9.25 9.54 14.81
N LYS A 224 -9.79 8.44 14.27
CA LYS A 224 -9.26 7.09 14.49
C LYS A 224 -7.94 6.84 13.77
N GLU A 225 -7.78 7.36 12.56
CA GLU A 225 -6.47 7.35 11.86
C GLU A 225 -5.43 8.15 12.67
N GLY A 226 -5.76 9.34 13.16
CA GLY A 226 -4.85 10.15 13.98
C GLY A 226 -4.52 9.51 15.34
N GLU A 227 -5.41 8.77 15.96
CA GLU A 227 -5.13 7.95 17.15
C GLU A 227 -4.11 6.85 16.82
N HIS A 228 -4.30 6.16 15.68
CA HIS A 228 -3.40 5.10 15.23
C HIS A 228 -2.00 5.63 14.88
N GLU A 229 -1.91 6.74 14.16
CA GLU A 229 -0.64 7.38 13.82
C GLU A 229 0.16 7.79 15.06
N ARG A 230 -0.51 8.36 16.05
CA ARG A 230 0.12 8.69 17.34
C ARG A 230 0.62 7.44 18.04
N ALA A 231 -0.20 6.38 18.12
CA ALA A 231 0.20 5.11 18.73
C ALA A 231 1.40 4.47 18.02
N LEU A 232 1.47 4.57 16.68
CA LEU A 232 2.65 4.15 15.92
C LEU A 232 3.89 4.97 16.28
N SER A 233 3.78 6.29 16.34
CA SER A 233 4.89 7.19 16.71
C SER A 233 5.42 6.90 18.10
N ASP A 234 4.50 6.69 19.06
CA ASP A 234 4.86 6.34 20.44
C ASP A 234 5.54 4.96 20.50
N ALA A 235 5.04 3.96 19.76
CA ALA A 235 5.63 2.64 19.68
C ALA A 235 7.05 2.67 19.10
N TYR A 236 7.31 3.50 18.09
CA TYR A 236 8.66 3.70 17.54
C TYR A 236 9.62 4.31 18.55
N THR A 237 9.16 5.33 19.26
CA THR A 237 9.95 5.97 20.31
C THR A 237 10.30 4.97 21.42
N ASP A 238 9.31 4.18 21.84
CA ASP A 238 9.52 3.16 22.87
C ASP A 238 10.46 2.03 22.40
N LEU A 239 10.32 1.56 21.15
CA LEU A 239 11.24 0.58 20.56
C LEU A 239 12.71 1.09 20.61
N GLY A 240 12.94 2.34 20.26
CA GLY A 240 14.26 2.96 20.32
C GLY A 240 14.82 3.07 21.74
N GLU A 241 13.97 3.52 22.67
CA GLU A 241 14.37 3.80 24.07
C GLU A 241 14.47 2.53 24.92
N THR A 242 13.67 1.50 24.69
CA THR A 242 13.59 0.30 25.53
C THR A 242 14.15 -0.93 24.85
N THR A 243 13.51 -1.37 23.74
CA THR A 243 13.81 -2.65 23.10
C THR A 243 15.21 -2.70 22.53
N PHE A 244 15.61 -1.71 21.73
CA PHE A 244 16.95 -1.67 21.14
C PHE A 244 18.04 -1.45 22.20
N LYS A 245 17.78 -0.64 23.22
CA LYS A 245 18.70 -0.49 24.37
C LYS A 245 18.83 -1.79 25.15
N SER A 246 17.75 -2.55 25.33
CA SER A 246 17.77 -3.83 26.02
C SER A 246 18.52 -4.91 25.24
N LEU A 247 18.26 -5.02 23.92
CA LEU A 247 19.01 -5.90 23.02
C LEU A 247 20.50 -5.57 23.01
N ARG A 248 20.87 -4.28 23.01
CA ARG A 248 22.24 -3.84 23.10
C ARG A 248 22.91 -4.28 24.41
N ARG A 249 22.17 -4.27 25.52
CA ARG A 249 22.68 -4.75 26.83
C ARG A 249 22.81 -6.27 26.90
N ALA A 250 22.00 -7.01 26.12
CA ALA A 250 22.02 -8.45 26.05
C ALA A 250 23.09 -9.00 25.08
N LEU A 251 23.76 -8.14 24.31
CA LEU A 251 24.88 -8.57 23.46
C LEU A 251 25.96 -9.20 24.34
N PRO A 252 26.55 -10.37 23.98
CA PRO A 252 27.64 -10.99 24.69
C PRO A 252 28.86 -10.01 24.64
N LEU A 253 29.02 -9.24 25.67
CA LEU A 253 30.14 -8.33 25.79
C LEU A 253 31.40 -9.14 26.11
N THR A 254 32.25 -9.32 25.12
CA THR A 254 33.66 -9.51 25.40
C THR A 254 34.15 -8.27 26.17
N ARG A 255 34.98 -8.41 27.14
CA ARG A 255 35.45 -7.41 28.12
C ARG A 255 35.81 -6.01 27.57
N GLN A 256 35.58 -5.72 26.31
CA GLN A 256 35.76 -4.41 25.66
C GLN A 256 34.41 -3.70 25.53
N LYS A 257 34.32 -2.46 25.93
CA LYS A 257 33.20 -1.58 25.61
C LYS A 257 33.11 -1.48 24.09
N LEU A 258 31.98 -1.93 23.54
CA LEU A 258 31.67 -1.67 22.12
C LEU A 258 31.56 -0.15 21.94
N ASP A 259 32.46 0.39 21.15
CA ASP A 259 32.46 1.77 20.73
C ASP A 259 31.51 1.84 19.52
N TRP A 260 30.28 2.25 19.78
CA TRP A 260 29.23 2.30 18.73
C TRP A 260 29.55 3.33 17.65
N ASP A 261 30.30 4.35 17.94
CA ASP A 261 30.72 5.33 16.92
C ASP A 261 31.70 4.70 15.93
N LYS A 262 32.51 3.74 16.37
CA LYS A 262 33.32 2.91 15.46
C LYS A 262 32.49 1.87 14.69
N VAL A 263 31.44 1.31 15.29
CA VAL A 263 30.58 0.32 14.63
C VAL A 263 29.72 1.00 13.55
N LEU A 264 29.22 2.21 13.81
CA LEU A 264 28.48 2.99 12.80
C LEU A 264 29.38 3.43 11.62
N GLY A 265 30.69 3.56 11.85
CA GLY A 265 31.67 3.81 10.78
C GLY A 265 32.17 2.56 10.06
N TYR A 266 31.75 1.37 10.49
CA TYR A 266 32.19 0.09 9.94
C TYR A 266 31.43 -0.21 8.64
N LYS A 267 32.11 -0.11 7.52
CA LYS A 267 31.58 -0.55 6.22
C LYS A 267 31.87 -2.04 6.06
N LEU A 268 30.81 -2.86 5.87
CA LEU A 268 30.95 -4.27 5.53
C LEU A 268 31.87 -4.40 4.30
N GLY A 269 32.94 -5.17 4.42
CA GLY A 269 33.92 -5.35 3.35
C GLY A 269 35.16 -4.43 3.41
N ALA A 270 35.24 -3.47 4.32
CA ALA A 270 36.44 -2.66 4.52
C ALA A 270 37.65 -3.53 4.94
N GLU A 271 37.42 -4.63 5.65
CA GLU A 271 38.44 -5.63 6.00
C GLU A 271 39.01 -6.34 4.78
N LEU A 272 38.21 -6.62 3.77
CA LEU A 272 38.62 -7.24 2.51
C LEU A 272 39.47 -6.29 1.68
N ALA A 273 39.26 -4.99 1.78
CA ALA A 273 40.06 -3.98 1.10
C ALA A 273 41.44 -3.82 1.79
N ALA A 274 41.51 -3.88 3.12
CA ALA A 274 42.76 -3.82 3.86
C ALA A 274 43.68 -5.02 3.60
N ASN A 275 43.11 -6.24 3.44
CA ASN A 275 43.89 -7.44 3.13
C ASN A 275 44.34 -7.52 1.65
N ARG A 276 43.71 -6.81 0.71
CA ARG A 276 44.19 -6.73 -0.69
C ARG A 276 45.51 -5.99 -0.84
N GLY A 277 45.83 -5.08 0.06
CA GLY A 277 47.10 -4.38 0.08
C GLY A 277 48.32 -5.20 0.60
N ALA A 278 48.05 -6.30 1.30
CA ALA A 278 49.10 -7.13 1.90
C ALA A 278 49.61 -8.28 0.97
N PHE A 279 48.92 -8.54 -0.14
CA PHE A 279 49.28 -9.61 -1.09
C PHE A 279 49.73 -9.11 -2.48
N GLY A 280 50.05 -7.83 -2.59
CA GLY A 280 50.40 -7.18 -3.86
C GLY A 280 51.85 -6.70 -3.97
N THR A 281 52.81 -7.44 -3.46
CA THR A 281 54.22 -7.26 -3.86
C THR A 281 54.96 -8.62 -3.81
N ALA A 282 54.93 -9.34 -4.85
CA ALA A 282 55.94 -10.31 -5.26
C ALA A 282 56.06 -10.32 -6.77
#